data_c56a8f038e1f449ebca33e95d88dc035
#
_entry.id   c56a8f038e1f449ebca33e95d88dc035
#
_cell.length_a   1.000
_cell.length_b   1.000
_cell.length_c   1.000
_cell.angle_alpha   90.00
_cell.angle_beta   90.00
_cell.angle_gamma   90.00
#
_symmetry.space_group_name_H-M   'P 1'
#
loop_
_entity.id
_entity.type
_entity.pdbx_description
1 polymer ?
#
loop_
_entity_poly.entity_id
_entity_poly.type
_entity_poly.pdbx_seq_one_letter_code
_entity_poly.pdbx_strand_id
1 'polypeptide(L)'
;SYYVLKMIDPKTNILSGKALIIRFWNDYVRPRKPLVTLCFLLLALVAISFAFYPALIGWVFDALEARNTSLLYQLAGIIVLISLIKAFAVYRQIQVVNKLVFSIIEDIQYQMTSRLIDSDLALITAQPPGHFVSRIVNDLNLIRDALVRVANSFVKDSLTLLAMIFLMAWYDWFLAFLVVCVFPIAIYPIVKIGLDQRKASYNLQNHMETLISQLSETITNIPIIKAYNLENYEKERSKYNFNQLFLRLMKLIVGRARVEPILEILGGIAISVVIISGTWRISHVDFSLGDFAGFITAMLLMIQPARGLGSFNSVVQEGIAATKRIYELIDQKPKIVSSKLSKLINSGNECIQFENVSFKYGKTKILNKVSFKAEQGKVTAIVGASGAGKTTLLGLIERFYEVSQGVIYIGEQ
;
A
#
# COMPACT_ATOMS: atom_id res chain seq x y z
N SER A 1 13.27 -17.15 -14.64
CA SER A 1 13.93 -17.73 -13.46
C SER A 1 15.37 -17.22 -13.25
N TYR A 2 16.16 -17.03 -14.34
CA TYR A 2 17.57 -16.60 -14.29
C TYR A 2 17.78 -15.14 -13.89
N TYR A 3 16.82 -14.26 -14.20
CA TYR A 3 16.87 -12.82 -13.83
C TYR A 3 16.56 -12.55 -12.35
N VAL A 4 15.78 -13.41 -11.70
CA VAL A 4 15.40 -13.24 -10.28
C VAL A 4 16.59 -13.56 -9.35
N LEU A 5 17.44 -14.51 -9.72
CA LEU A 5 18.62 -14.92 -8.94
C LEU A 5 19.71 -13.83 -8.87
N LYS A 6 19.75 -12.90 -9.84
CA LYS A 6 20.75 -11.82 -9.89
C LYS A 6 20.36 -10.58 -9.06
N MET A 7 19.14 -10.54 -8.51
CA MET A 7 18.60 -9.42 -7.73
C MET A 7 18.43 -9.71 -6.23
N ILE A 8 18.96 -10.84 -5.76
CA ILE A 8 18.99 -11.17 -4.33
C ILE A 8 20.21 -10.52 -3.72
N ASP A 9 20.03 -9.70 -2.68
CA ASP A 9 21.14 -9.19 -1.90
C ASP A 9 21.82 -10.36 -1.15
N PRO A 10 23.10 -10.66 -1.43
CA PRO A 10 23.77 -11.83 -0.86
C PRO A 10 23.94 -11.80 0.65
N LYS A 11 23.70 -10.65 1.31
CA LYS A 11 23.83 -10.49 2.77
C LYS A 11 22.55 -10.74 3.55
N THR A 12 21.36 -10.71 2.90
CA THR A 12 20.08 -10.74 3.64
C THR A 12 19.06 -11.76 3.10
N ASN A 13 19.33 -12.43 1.97
CA ASN A 13 18.34 -13.29 1.26
C ASN A 13 17.01 -12.57 0.93
N ILE A 14 17.00 -11.22 0.92
CA ILE A 14 15.83 -10.38 0.75
C ILE A 14 15.83 -9.80 -0.67
N LEU A 15 14.73 -9.99 -1.38
CA LEU A 15 14.52 -9.39 -2.70
C LEU A 15 14.61 -7.85 -2.59
N SER A 16 15.38 -7.21 -3.47
CA SER A 16 15.40 -5.75 -3.59
C SER A 16 13.99 -5.23 -3.93
N GLY A 17 13.67 -3.98 -3.57
CA GLY A 17 12.35 -3.41 -3.87
C GLY A 17 11.96 -3.51 -5.35
N LYS A 18 12.93 -3.38 -6.27
CA LYS A 18 12.73 -3.58 -7.71
C LYS A 18 12.35 -5.02 -8.06
N ALA A 19 13.01 -6.00 -7.45
CA ALA A 19 12.71 -7.41 -7.68
C ALA A 19 11.32 -7.80 -7.15
N LEU A 20 10.90 -7.23 -6.02
CA LEU A 20 9.54 -7.41 -5.48
C LEU A 20 8.48 -6.84 -6.41
N ILE A 21 8.69 -5.66 -6.98
CA ILE A 21 7.77 -5.05 -7.95
C ILE A 21 7.66 -5.92 -9.21
N ILE A 22 8.78 -6.40 -9.76
CA ILE A 22 8.80 -7.27 -10.95
C ILE A 22 8.08 -8.59 -10.66
N ARG A 23 8.32 -9.19 -9.48
CA ARG A 23 7.64 -10.42 -9.06
C ARG A 23 6.14 -10.18 -8.94
N PHE A 24 5.72 -9.12 -8.22
CA PHE A 24 4.32 -8.75 -8.06
C PHE A 24 3.62 -8.51 -9.40
N TRP A 25 4.29 -7.85 -10.33
CA TRP A 25 3.79 -7.64 -11.68
C TRP A 25 3.54 -8.98 -12.40
N ASN A 26 4.50 -9.89 -12.35
CA ASN A 26 4.40 -11.19 -13.02
C ASN A 26 3.33 -12.10 -12.39
N ASP A 27 3.24 -12.11 -11.05
CA ASP A 27 2.35 -13.01 -10.32
C ASP A 27 0.88 -12.55 -10.40
N TYR A 28 0.61 -11.24 -10.28
CA TYR A 28 -0.74 -10.71 -10.09
C TYR A 28 -1.25 -9.81 -11.20
N VAL A 29 -0.40 -8.96 -11.79
CA VAL A 29 -0.84 -7.96 -12.78
C VAL A 29 -0.82 -8.54 -14.19
N ARG A 30 0.26 -9.20 -14.57
CA ARG A 30 0.44 -9.79 -15.90
C ARG A 30 -0.65 -10.79 -16.31
N PRO A 31 -1.17 -11.66 -15.45
CA PRO A 31 -2.27 -12.55 -15.81
C PRO A 31 -3.55 -11.81 -16.25
N ARG A 32 -3.71 -10.55 -15.82
CA ARG A 32 -4.88 -9.71 -16.07
C ARG A 32 -4.68 -8.68 -17.19
N LYS A 33 -3.81 -8.97 -18.16
CA LYS A 33 -3.47 -8.07 -19.28
C LYS A 33 -4.68 -7.35 -19.91
N PRO A 34 -5.83 -7.99 -20.22
CA PRO A 34 -6.94 -7.28 -20.83
C PRO A 34 -7.54 -6.20 -19.94
N LEU A 35 -7.61 -6.43 -18.61
CA LEU A 35 -8.05 -5.41 -17.66
C LEU A 35 -7.03 -4.27 -17.52
N VAL A 36 -5.74 -4.60 -17.51
CA VAL A 36 -4.66 -3.60 -17.46
C VAL A 36 -4.67 -2.70 -18.70
N THR A 37 -4.83 -3.30 -19.89
CA THR A 37 -4.92 -2.54 -21.15
C THR A 37 -6.14 -1.62 -21.16
N LEU A 38 -7.29 -2.14 -20.72
CA LEU A 38 -8.52 -1.34 -20.60
C LEU A 38 -8.37 -0.20 -19.59
N CYS A 39 -7.73 -0.46 -18.44
CA CYS A 39 -7.38 0.58 -17.47
C CYS A 39 -6.55 1.68 -18.13
N PHE A 40 -5.47 1.30 -18.81
CA PHE A 40 -4.57 2.25 -19.46
C PHE A 40 -5.29 3.10 -20.52
N LEU A 41 -6.12 2.49 -21.37
CA LEU A 41 -6.91 3.20 -22.37
C LEU A 41 -7.91 4.19 -21.75
N LEU A 42 -8.59 3.80 -20.67
CA LEU A 42 -9.50 4.69 -19.96
C LEU A 42 -8.76 5.84 -19.25
N LEU A 43 -7.60 5.56 -18.64
CA LEU A 43 -6.77 6.59 -18.01
C LEU A 43 -6.24 7.58 -19.06
N ALA A 44 -5.83 7.09 -20.23
CA ALA A 44 -5.40 7.93 -21.35
C ALA A 44 -6.57 8.77 -21.89
N LEU A 45 -7.76 8.19 -22.06
CA LEU A 45 -8.94 8.91 -22.50
C LEU A 45 -9.33 10.03 -21.53
N VAL A 46 -9.28 9.77 -20.22
CA VAL A 46 -9.53 10.80 -19.19
C VAL A 46 -8.47 11.89 -19.27
N ALA A 47 -7.19 11.55 -19.41
CA ALA A 47 -6.10 12.52 -19.50
C ALA A 47 -6.22 13.41 -20.76
N ILE A 48 -6.50 12.81 -21.92
CA ILE A 48 -6.70 13.53 -23.18
C ILE A 48 -7.93 14.43 -23.09
N SER A 49 -9.07 13.91 -22.63
CA SER A 49 -10.28 14.71 -22.44
C SER A 49 -10.06 15.89 -21.51
N PHE A 50 -9.21 15.72 -20.49
CA PHE A 50 -8.86 16.81 -19.57
C PHE A 50 -7.97 17.85 -20.26
N ALA A 51 -6.99 17.41 -21.06
CA ALA A 51 -6.10 18.30 -21.81
C ALA A 51 -6.81 19.08 -22.93
N PHE A 52 -8.01 18.67 -23.32
CA PHE A 52 -8.79 19.37 -24.34
C PHE A 52 -9.44 20.66 -23.83
N TYR A 53 -9.67 20.81 -22.50
CA TYR A 53 -10.32 22.00 -21.97
C TYR A 53 -9.56 23.30 -22.24
N PRO A 54 -8.24 23.40 -22.08
CA PRO A 54 -7.51 24.61 -22.45
C PRO A 54 -7.64 24.97 -23.94
N ALA A 55 -7.64 23.97 -24.82
CA ALA A 55 -7.81 24.21 -26.24
C ALA A 55 -9.20 24.76 -26.56
N LEU A 56 -10.24 24.21 -25.94
CA LEU A 56 -11.61 24.71 -26.10
C LEU A 56 -11.76 26.16 -25.60
N ILE A 57 -11.12 26.48 -24.47
CA ILE A 57 -11.15 27.86 -23.94
C ILE A 57 -10.44 28.80 -24.89
N GLY A 58 -9.29 28.40 -25.45
CA GLY A 58 -8.58 29.18 -26.47
C GLY A 58 -9.48 29.48 -27.69
N TRP A 59 -10.10 28.47 -28.26
CA TRP A 59 -11.01 28.63 -29.40
C TRP A 59 -12.24 29.49 -29.09
N VAL A 60 -12.75 29.44 -27.84
CA VAL A 60 -13.84 30.33 -27.41
C VAL A 60 -13.37 31.79 -27.41
N PHE A 61 -12.17 32.08 -26.91
CA PHE A 61 -11.64 33.45 -26.90
C PHE A 61 -11.40 33.97 -28.33
N ASP A 62 -10.85 33.15 -29.23
CA ASP A 62 -10.67 33.54 -30.65
C ASP A 62 -12.03 33.79 -31.34
N ALA A 63 -13.04 32.95 -31.06
CA ALA A 63 -14.38 33.14 -31.61
C ALA A 63 -15.08 34.40 -31.06
N LEU A 64 -14.82 34.76 -29.80
CA LEU A 64 -15.32 36.00 -29.19
C LEU A 64 -14.66 37.23 -29.81
N GLU A 65 -13.34 37.18 -30.03
CA GLU A 65 -12.59 38.25 -30.70
C GLU A 65 -13.10 38.48 -32.13
N ALA A 66 -13.30 37.36 -32.87
CA ALA A 66 -13.86 37.38 -34.21
C ALA A 66 -15.39 37.71 -34.28
N ARG A 67 -16.05 37.85 -33.12
CA ARG A 67 -17.52 38.03 -32.99
C ARG A 67 -18.36 36.99 -33.76
N ASN A 68 -17.82 35.76 -33.86
CA ASN A 68 -18.48 34.68 -34.59
C ASN A 68 -19.46 33.92 -33.68
N THR A 69 -20.71 34.38 -33.60
CA THR A 69 -21.75 33.80 -32.72
C THR A 69 -22.10 32.36 -33.11
N SER A 70 -22.04 31.99 -34.41
CA SER A 70 -22.31 30.63 -34.84
C SER A 70 -21.28 29.63 -34.32
N LEU A 71 -20.01 30.02 -34.38
CA LEU A 71 -18.90 29.19 -33.83
C LEU A 71 -19.01 29.04 -32.32
N LEU A 72 -19.42 30.08 -31.59
CA LEU A 72 -19.64 30.02 -30.16
C LEU A 72 -20.70 29.01 -29.73
N TYR A 73 -21.84 28.95 -30.45
CA TYR A 73 -22.88 27.93 -30.22
C TYR A 73 -22.37 26.51 -30.48
N GLN A 74 -21.58 26.32 -31.54
CA GLN A 74 -20.96 25.02 -31.83
C GLN A 74 -19.97 24.62 -30.75
N LEU A 75 -19.09 25.51 -30.30
CA LEU A 75 -18.13 25.26 -29.22
C LEU A 75 -18.83 24.92 -27.89
N ALA A 76 -19.93 25.61 -27.57
CA ALA A 76 -20.74 25.28 -26.41
C ALA A 76 -21.26 23.82 -26.46
N GLY A 77 -21.74 23.38 -27.62
CA GLY A 77 -22.16 21.98 -27.85
C GLY A 77 -20.99 21.01 -27.70
N ILE A 78 -19.82 21.33 -28.26
CA ILE A 78 -18.60 20.50 -28.15
C ILE A 78 -18.13 20.38 -26.69
N ILE A 79 -18.18 21.46 -25.91
CA ILE A 79 -17.83 21.45 -24.48
C ILE A 79 -18.73 20.47 -23.71
N VAL A 80 -20.06 20.52 -23.96
CA VAL A 80 -20.99 19.58 -23.33
C VAL A 80 -20.69 18.16 -23.73
N LEU A 81 -20.45 17.90 -25.02
CA LEU A 81 -20.13 16.57 -25.54
C LEU A 81 -18.84 16.01 -24.89
N ILE A 82 -17.76 16.79 -24.86
CA ILE A 82 -16.49 16.38 -24.24
C ILE A 82 -16.68 16.15 -22.74
N SER A 83 -17.48 16.97 -22.07
CA SER A 83 -17.80 16.81 -20.64
C SER A 83 -18.55 15.50 -20.38
N LEU A 84 -19.50 15.12 -21.24
CA LEU A 84 -20.21 13.84 -21.15
C LEU A 84 -19.27 12.65 -21.38
N ILE A 85 -18.43 12.72 -22.43
CA ILE A 85 -17.43 11.67 -22.71
C ILE A 85 -16.48 11.52 -21.52
N LYS A 86 -15.97 12.61 -20.97
CA LYS A 86 -15.09 12.61 -19.81
C LYS A 86 -15.78 12.03 -18.57
N ALA A 87 -17.01 12.44 -18.28
CA ALA A 87 -17.78 11.93 -17.15
C ALA A 87 -17.97 10.41 -17.23
N PHE A 88 -18.35 9.91 -18.42
CA PHE A 88 -18.46 8.47 -18.67
C PHE A 88 -17.11 7.77 -18.54
N ALA A 89 -16.04 8.33 -19.12
CA ALA A 89 -14.70 7.78 -19.03
C ALA A 89 -14.20 7.70 -17.59
N VAL A 90 -14.39 8.75 -16.77
CA VAL A 90 -14.03 8.77 -15.35
C VAL A 90 -14.81 7.72 -14.57
N TYR A 91 -16.12 7.61 -14.79
CA TYR A 91 -16.95 6.59 -14.14
C TYR A 91 -16.45 5.16 -14.43
N ARG A 92 -16.24 4.87 -15.72
CA ARG A 92 -15.73 3.56 -16.16
C ARG A 92 -14.32 3.30 -15.68
N GLN A 93 -13.46 4.30 -15.68
CA GLN A 93 -12.09 4.22 -15.18
C GLN A 93 -12.05 3.83 -13.71
N ILE A 94 -12.86 4.48 -12.85
CA ILE A 94 -12.95 4.14 -11.43
C ILE A 94 -13.39 2.69 -11.26
N GLN A 95 -14.42 2.23 -11.97
CA GLN A 95 -14.89 0.85 -11.90
C GLN A 95 -13.81 -0.16 -12.31
N VAL A 96 -13.15 0.07 -13.45
CA VAL A 96 -12.18 -0.89 -14.02
C VAL A 96 -10.91 -0.93 -13.17
N VAL A 97 -10.40 0.22 -12.70
CA VAL A 97 -9.24 0.29 -11.80
C VAL A 97 -9.54 -0.46 -10.50
N ASN A 98 -10.68 -0.19 -9.86
CA ASN A 98 -11.02 -0.89 -8.61
C ASN A 98 -11.28 -2.37 -8.84
N LYS A 99 -11.93 -2.76 -9.94
CA LYS A 99 -12.11 -4.18 -10.30
C LYS A 99 -10.77 -4.90 -10.45
N LEU A 100 -9.80 -4.27 -11.13
CA LEU A 100 -8.44 -4.82 -11.26
C LEU A 100 -7.79 -4.97 -9.89
N VAL A 101 -7.80 -3.92 -9.08
CA VAL A 101 -7.16 -3.90 -7.76
C VAL A 101 -7.81 -4.92 -6.83
N PHE A 102 -9.14 -4.93 -6.71
CA PHE A 102 -9.83 -5.88 -5.81
C PHE A 102 -9.66 -7.32 -6.25
N SER A 103 -9.60 -7.61 -7.55
CA SER A 103 -9.32 -8.98 -8.02
C SER A 103 -7.91 -9.44 -7.66
N ILE A 104 -6.93 -8.54 -7.60
CA ILE A 104 -5.58 -8.84 -7.12
C ILE A 104 -5.58 -9.09 -5.61
N ILE A 105 -6.28 -8.24 -4.85
CA ILE A 105 -6.39 -8.37 -3.38
C ILE A 105 -7.07 -9.69 -3.00
N GLU A 106 -8.15 -10.07 -3.68
CA GLU A 106 -8.86 -11.35 -3.50
C GLU A 106 -7.92 -12.54 -3.65
N ASP A 107 -7.13 -12.59 -4.72
CA ASP A 107 -6.17 -13.67 -4.94
C ASP A 107 -5.11 -13.74 -3.83
N ILE A 108 -4.60 -12.59 -3.41
CA ILE A 108 -3.60 -12.54 -2.33
C ILE A 108 -4.23 -13.01 -1.01
N GLN A 109 -5.45 -12.58 -0.70
CA GLN A 109 -6.20 -13.02 0.50
C GLN A 109 -6.37 -14.53 0.51
N TYR A 110 -6.80 -15.08 -0.61
CA TYR A 110 -6.97 -16.53 -0.76
C TYR A 110 -5.63 -17.26 -0.58
N GLN A 111 -4.57 -16.82 -1.25
CA GLN A 111 -3.24 -17.45 -1.13
C GLN A 111 -2.69 -17.38 0.30
N MET A 112 -2.83 -16.23 0.97
CA MET A 112 -2.40 -16.07 2.37
C MET A 112 -3.18 -17.00 3.30
N THR A 113 -4.50 -17.05 3.16
CA THR A 113 -5.36 -17.89 3.99
C THR A 113 -5.09 -19.36 3.77
N SER A 114 -5.00 -19.79 2.49
CA SER A 114 -4.63 -21.16 2.14
C SER A 114 -3.27 -21.53 2.72
N ARG A 115 -2.28 -20.64 2.60
CA ARG A 115 -0.93 -20.91 3.14
C ARG A 115 -0.93 -20.99 4.67
N LEU A 116 -1.73 -20.20 5.37
CA LEU A 116 -1.85 -20.31 6.83
C LEU A 116 -2.50 -21.64 7.25
N ILE A 117 -3.54 -22.07 6.53
CA ILE A 117 -4.18 -23.37 6.80
C ILE A 117 -3.21 -24.54 6.59
N ASP A 118 -2.39 -24.45 5.54
CA ASP A 118 -1.39 -25.47 5.21
C ASP A 118 -0.10 -25.36 6.04
N SER A 119 0.01 -24.37 6.92
CA SER A 119 1.21 -24.11 7.72
C SER A 119 1.29 -25.01 8.93
N ASP A 120 2.53 -25.28 9.38
CA ASP A 120 2.79 -26.01 10.61
C ASP A 120 2.17 -25.29 11.83
N LEU A 121 1.60 -26.04 12.76
CA LEU A 121 1.03 -25.49 13.99
C LEU A 121 2.07 -24.68 14.79
N ALA A 122 3.34 -25.08 14.74
CA ALA A 122 4.44 -24.36 15.36
C ALA A 122 4.60 -22.91 14.87
N LEU A 123 4.30 -22.64 13.60
CA LEU A 123 4.31 -21.29 13.04
C LEU A 123 3.16 -20.44 13.57
N ILE A 124 1.96 -21.03 13.59
CA ILE A 124 0.73 -20.33 13.99
C ILE A 124 0.76 -20.03 15.49
N THR A 125 1.27 -20.93 16.31
CA THR A 125 1.37 -20.76 17.76
C THR A 125 2.52 -19.86 18.20
N ALA A 126 3.51 -19.62 17.32
CA ALA A 126 4.64 -18.75 17.61
C ALA A 126 4.27 -17.25 17.70
N GLN A 127 3.12 -16.86 17.16
CA GLN A 127 2.67 -15.47 17.14
C GLN A 127 1.17 -15.38 17.51
N PRO A 128 0.73 -14.28 18.13
CA PRO A 128 -0.69 -14.08 18.42
C PRO A 128 -1.54 -14.09 17.12
N PRO A 129 -2.73 -14.68 17.12
CA PRO A 129 -3.62 -14.74 15.94
C PRO A 129 -3.89 -13.36 15.32
N GLY A 130 -4.00 -12.32 16.15
CA GLY A 130 -4.18 -10.93 15.69
C GLY A 130 -3.07 -10.42 14.76
N HIS A 131 -1.85 -10.97 14.86
CA HIS A 131 -0.75 -10.61 13.98
C HIS A 131 -1.01 -11.06 12.52
N PHE A 132 -1.53 -12.28 12.33
CA PHE A 132 -1.89 -12.78 10.99
C PHE A 132 -3.10 -12.05 10.43
N VAL A 133 -4.13 -11.80 11.26
CA VAL A 133 -5.30 -11.02 10.87
C VAL A 133 -4.90 -9.61 10.44
N SER A 134 -4.02 -8.95 11.20
CA SER A 134 -3.49 -7.63 10.85
C SER A 134 -2.78 -7.63 9.49
N ARG A 135 -2.00 -8.65 9.17
CA ARG A 135 -1.36 -8.78 7.84
C ARG A 135 -2.39 -8.94 6.72
N ILE A 136 -3.42 -9.77 6.92
CA ILE A 136 -4.47 -10.00 5.92
C ILE A 136 -5.35 -8.76 5.72
N VAL A 137 -5.53 -7.93 6.72
CA VAL A 137 -6.39 -6.74 6.62
C VAL A 137 -5.58 -5.49 6.33
N ASN A 138 -4.63 -5.14 7.20
CA ASN A 138 -3.93 -3.86 7.12
C ASN A 138 -2.88 -3.82 6.01
N ASP A 139 -2.06 -4.88 5.86
CA ASP A 139 -1.03 -4.89 4.80
C ASP A 139 -1.67 -4.93 3.41
N LEU A 140 -2.80 -5.64 3.25
CA LEU A 140 -3.52 -5.63 1.97
C LEU A 140 -4.18 -4.29 1.66
N ASN A 141 -4.66 -3.55 2.67
CA ASN A 141 -5.13 -2.19 2.47
C ASN A 141 -4.00 -1.26 1.99
N LEU A 142 -2.78 -1.38 2.54
CA LEU A 142 -1.62 -0.62 2.06
C LEU A 142 -1.28 -0.95 0.60
N ILE A 143 -1.34 -2.22 0.21
CA ILE A 143 -1.12 -2.64 -1.19
C ILE A 143 -2.24 -2.09 -2.09
N ARG A 144 -3.51 -2.20 -1.68
CA ARG A 144 -4.64 -1.64 -2.41
C ARG A 144 -4.45 -0.15 -2.67
N ASP A 145 -4.13 0.60 -1.62
CA ASP A 145 -3.96 2.05 -1.71
C ASP A 145 -2.76 2.42 -2.61
N ALA A 146 -1.67 1.63 -2.54
CA ALA A 146 -0.53 1.79 -3.43
C ALA A 146 -0.90 1.53 -4.90
N LEU A 147 -1.63 0.45 -5.20
CA LEU A 147 -2.07 0.11 -6.57
C LEU A 147 -3.01 1.18 -7.14
N VAL A 148 -3.99 1.63 -6.37
CA VAL A 148 -4.90 2.72 -6.78
C VAL A 148 -4.12 4.01 -7.00
N ARG A 149 -3.14 4.30 -6.15
CA ARG A 149 -2.28 5.48 -6.30
C ARG A 149 -1.39 5.39 -7.54
N VAL A 150 -0.83 4.21 -7.85
CA VAL A 150 -0.08 3.98 -9.09
C VAL A 150 -0.96 4.29 -10.31
N ALA A 151 -2.18 3.77 -10.36
CA ALA A 151 -3.08 4.02 -11.48
C ALA A 151 -3.44 5.51 -11.60
N ASN A 152 -3.90 6.15 -10.54
CA ASN A 152 -4.42 7.51 -10.59
C ASN A 152 -3.31 8.57 -10.60
N SER A 153 -2.30 8.47 -9.73
CA SER A 153 -1.30 9.53 -9.61
C SER A 153 -0.10 9.30 -10.54
N PHE A 154 0.39 8.06 -10.69
CA PHE A 154 1.53 7.85 -11.58
C PHE A 154 1.09 7.79 -13.05
N VAL A 155 0.12 6.95 -13.40
CA VAL A 155 -0.26 6.77 -14.82
C VAL A 155 -1.10 7.95 -15.31
N LYS A 156 -2.26 8.20 -14.69
CA LYS A 156 -3.20 9.24 -15.16
C LYS A 156 -2.58 10.64 -15.07
N ASP A 157 -2.01 11.01 -13.92
CA ASP A 157 -1.51 12.36 -13.71
C ASP A 157 -0.24 12.62 -14.56
N SER A 158 0.61 11.59 -14.78
CA SER A 158 1.75 11.73 -15.71
C SER A 158 1.27 11.90 -17.15
N LEU A 159 0.28 11.12 -17.61
CA LEU A 159 -0.29 11.30 -18.95
C LEU A 159 -0.92 12.68 -19.11
N THR A 160 -1.63 13.14 -18.09
CA THR A 160 -2.24 14.48 -18.09
C THR A 160 -1.18 15.58 -18.17
N LEU A 161 -0.10 15.48 -17.38
CA LEU A 161 1.00 16.44 -17.42
C LEU A 161 1.69 16.46 -18.78
N LEU A 162 1.99 15.28 -19.34
CA LEU A 162 2.60 15.20 -20.66
C LEU A 162 1.71 15.81 -21.74
N ALA A 163 0.40 15.55 -21.70
CA ALA A 163 -0.56 16.13 -22.63
C ALA A 163 -0.65 17.67 -22.48
N MET A 164 -0.63 18.18 -21.22
CA MET A 164 -0.65 19.62 -20.96
C MET A 164 0.64 20.31 -21.42
N ILE A 165 1.80 19.73 -21.12
CA ILE A 165 3.11 20.26 -21.58
C ILE A 165 3.17 20.26 -23.11
N PHE A 166 2.69 19.20 -23.76
CA PHE A 166 2.61 19.13 -25.21
C PHE A 166 1.72 20.23 -25.78
N LEU A 167 0.52 20.44 -25.20
CA LEU A 167 -0.40 21.49 -25.61
C LEU A 167 0.19 22.89 -25.42
N MET A 168 0.85 23.13 -24.28
CA MET A 168 1.54 24.40 -24.01
C MET A 168 2.65 24.66 -25.04
N ALA A 169 3.45 23.63 -25.37
CA ALA A 169 4.51 23.74 -26.38
C ALA A 169 3.95 23.95 -27.79
N TRP A 170 2.75 23.47 -28.06
CA TRP A 170 2.04 23.73 -29.31
C TRP A 170 1.59 25.19 -29.46
N TYR A 171 1.12 25.80 -28.37
CA TYR A 171 0.77 27.23 -28.37
C TYR A 171 2.02 28.11 -28.50
N ASP A 172 2.99 27.92 -27.61
CA ASP A 172 4.26 28.65 -27.65
C ASP A 172 5.35 27.84 -26.94
N TRP A 173 6.35 27.39 -27.69
CA TRP A 173 7.42 26.56 -27.18
C TRP A 173 8.31 27.29 -26.16
N PHE A 174 8.47 28.64 -26.33
CA PHE A 174 9.31 29.46 -25.45
C PHE A 174 8.64 29.64 -24.08
N LEU A 175 7.36 29.98 -24.05
CA LEU A 175 6.59 30.06 -22.81
C LEU A 175 6.49 28.72 -22.11
N ALA A 176 6.30 27.62 -22.86
CA ALA A 176 6.28 26.27 -22.30
C ALA A 176 7.63 25.90 -21.65
N PHE A 177 8.74 26.21 -22.31
CA PHE A 177 10.08 26.00 -21.76
C PHE A 177 10.29 26.80 -20.48
N LEU A 178 9.85 28.05 -20.43
CA LEU A 178 9.96 28.90 -19.25
C LEU A 178 9.18 28.32 -18.08
N VAL A 179 7.93 27.86 -18.29
CA VAL A 179 7.12 27.22 -17.25
C VAL A 179 7.80 25.93 -16.76
N VAL A 180 8.29 25.08 -17.67
CA VAL A 180 9.00 23.84 -17.32
C VAL A 180 10.27 24.13 -16.52
N CYS A 181 10.99 25.21 -16.78
CA CYS A 181 12.16 25.62 -16.00
C CYS A 181 11.81 26.13 -14.59
N VAL A 182 10.66 26.78 -14.42
CA VAL A 182 10.17 27.23 -13.11
C VAL A 182 9.71 26.06 -12.23
N PHE A 183 9.24 24.99 -12.83
CA PHE A 183 8.68 23.83 -12.12
C PHE A 183 9.65 23.17 -11.12
N PRO A 184 10.94 22.89 -11.46
CA PRO A 184 11.89 22.34 -10.49
C PRO A 184 12.14 23.27 -9.30
N ILE A 185 12.12 24.59 -9.51
CA ILE A 185 12.28 25.59 -8.44
C ILE A 185 11.11 25.50 -7.45
N ALA A 186 9.89 25.27 -7.95
CA ALA A 186 8.70 25.07 -7.14
C ALA A 186 8.72 23.72 -6.40
N ILE A 187 9.26 22.67 -7.01
CA ILE A 187 9.28 21.32 -6.40
C ILE A 187 10.25 21.23 -5.22
N TYR A 188 11.39 21.92 -5.26
CA TYR A 188 12.43 21.82 -4.24
C TYR A 188 11.93 22.10 -2.81
N PRO A 189 11.26 23.22 -2.49
CA PRO A 189 10.73 23.46 -1.15
C PRO A 189 9.67 22.44 -0.74
N ILE A 190 8.84 21.96 -1.68
CA ILE A 190 7.81 20.96 -1.42
C ILE A 190 8.44 19.62 -1.01
N VAL A 191 9.47 19.17 -1.72
CA VAL A 191 10.19 17.94 -1.39
C VAL A 191 10.86 18.04 -0.02
N LYS A 192 11.49 19.18 0.28
CA LYS A 192 12.10 19.43 1.59
C LYS A 192 11.09 19.37 2.72
N ILE A 193 9.95 20.05 2.57
CA ILE A 193 8.84 19.96 3.55
C ILE A 193 8.35 18.52 3.67
N GLY A 194 8.22 17.79 2.55
CA GLY A 194 7.81 16.39 2.54
C GLY A 194 8.72 15.47 3.36
N LEU A 195 10.03 15.67 3.30
CA LEU A 195 11.01 14.90 4.10
C LEU A 195 10.87 15.20 5.61
N ASP A 196 10.72 16.47 5.98
CA ASP A 196 10.50 16.88 7.37
C ASP A 196 9.18 16.31 7.92
N GLN A 197 8.13 16.33 7.10
CA GLN A 197 6.82 15.75 7.43
C GLN A 197 6.87 14.23 7.63
N ARG A 198 7.66 13.52 6.84
CA ARG A 198 7.86 12.08 7.00
C ARG A 198 8.45 11.74 8.37
N LYS A 199 9.45 12.50 8.83
CA LYS A 199 10.04 12.33 10.16
C LYS A 199 9.03 12.67 11.28
N ALA A 200 8.25 13.74 11.12
CA ALA A 200 7.21 14.11 12.07
C ALA A 200 6.09 13.06 12.15
N SER A 201 5.68 12.47 11.02
CA SER A 201 4.69 11.40 10.95
C SER A 201 5.17 10.12 11.64
N TYR A 202 6.43 9.73 11.42
CA TYR A 202 7.03 8.58 12.11
C TYR A 202 7.03 8.75 13.64
N ASN A 203 7.45 9.94 14.12
CA ASN A 203 7.44 10.25 15.54
C ASN A 203 6.02 10.26 16.15
N LEU A 204 5.03 10.71 15.39
CA LEU A 204 3.62 10.66 15.77
C LEU A 204 3.14 9.21 15.90
N GLN A 205 3.47 8.35 14.94
CA GLN A 205 3.07 6.95 14.95
C GLN A 205 3.62 6.22 16.18
N ASN A 206 4.91 6.38 16.49
CA ASN A 206 5.52 5.79 17.69
C ASN A 206 4.81 6.26 18.98
N HIS A 207 4.44 7.55 19.02
CA HIS A 207 3.72 8.08 20.17
C HIS A 207 2.30 7.53 20.29
N MET A 208 1.62 7.34 19.17
CA MET A 208 0.30 6.68 19.12
C MET A 208 0.36 5.24 19.63
N GLU A 209 1.36 4.46 19.25
CA GLU A 209 1.56 3.09 19.74
C GLU A 209 1.75 3.07 21.26
N THR A 210 2.57 3.98 21.80
CA THR A 210 2.77 4.14 23.24
C THR A 210 1.47 4.51 23.95
N LEU A 211 0.72 5.45 23.39
CA LEU A 211 -0.57 5.91 23.94
C LEU A 211 -1.62 4.79 23.95
N ILE A 212 -1.73 4.02 22.86
CA ILE A 212 -2.63 2.87 22.78
C ILE A 212 -2.27 1.83 23.86
N SER A 213 -0.98 1.53 24.03
CA SER A 213 -0.50 0.61 25.07
C SER A 213 -0.87 1.10 26.46
N GLN A 214 -0.65 2.38 26.77
CA GLN A 214 -1.00 2.98 28.06
C GLN A 214 -2.50 2.98 28.33
N LEU A 215 -3.33 3.31 27.30
CA LEU A 215 -4.80 3.24 27.45
C LEU A 215 -5.28 1.82 27.68
N SER A 216 -4.71 0.85 26.97
CA SER A 216 -5.01 -0.56 27.16
C SER A 216 -4.66 -1.04 28.58
N GLU A 217 -3.47 -0.63 29.07
CA GLU A 217 -3.04 -0.89 30.45
C GLU A 217 -4.02 -0.27 31.47
N THR A 218 -4.37 1.01 31.30
CA THR A 218 -5.32 1.72 32.17
C THR A 218 -6.66 1.01 32.22
N ILE A 219 -7.22 0.62 31.04
CA ILE A 219 -8.51 -0.06 30.95
C ILE A 219 -8.44 -1.45 31.63
N THR A 220 -7.37 -2.19 31.39
CA THR A 220 -7.19 -3.52 31.99
C THR A 220 -7.08 -3.44 33.52
N ASN A 221 -6.45 -2.39 34.03
CA ASN A 221 -6.20 -2.18 35.47
C ASN A 221 -7.26 -1.30 36.17
N ILE A 222 -8.42 -1.04 35.55
CA ILE A 222 -9.50 -0.27 36.19
C ILE A 222 -9.85 -0.77 37.60
N PRO A 223 -9.93 -2.11 37.87
CA PRO A 223 -10.20 -2.58 39.24
C PRO A 223 -9.13 -2.12 40.25
N ILE A 224 -7.87 -2.10 39.86
CA ILE A 224 -6.76 -1.65 40.71
C ILE A 224 -6.85 -0.14 40.93
N ILE A 225 -7.10 0.64 39.87
CA ILE A 225 -7.27 2.09 39.95
C ILE A 225 -8.40 2.45 40.93
N LYS A 226 -9.50 1.71 40.87
CA LYS A 226 -10.64 1.87 41.79
C LYS A 226 -10.28 1.50 43.23
N ALA A 227 -9.60 0.36 43.41
CA ALA A 227 -9.22 -0.12 44.75
C ALA A 227 -8.29 0.85 45.51
N TYR A 228 -7.44 1.57 44.74
CA TYR A 228 -6.48 2.50 45.30
C TYR A 228 -6.87 3.98 45.17
N ASN A 229 -8.09 4.29 44.69
CA ASN A 229 -8.61 5.67 44.45
C ASN A 229 -7.67 6.52 43.58
N LEU A 230 -7.10 5.92 42.53
CA LEU A 230 -6.12 6.56 41.64
C LEU A 230 -6.79 7.23 40.41
N GLU A 231 -8.13 7.41 40.38
CA GLU A 231 -8.85 7.93 39.22
C GLU A 231 -8.37 9.33 38.81
N ASN A 232 -8.11 10.20 39.78
CA ASN A 232 -7.67 11.56 39.47
C ASN A 232 -6.23 11.58 38.90
N TYR A 233 -5.37 10.71 39.39
CA TYR A 233 -4.02 10.53 38.85
C TYR A 233 -4.06 10.05 37.41
N GLU A 234 -4.84 9.03 37.09
CA GLU A 234 -4.95 8.50 35.72
C GLU A 234 -5.65 9.46 34.78
N LYS A 235 -6.60 10.27 35.24
CA LYS A 235 -7.21 11.35 34.43
C LYS A 235 -6.19 12.41 34.07
N GLU A 236 -5.37 12.90 35.00
CA GLU A 236 -4.34 13.90 34.70
C GLU A 236 -3.24 13.34 33.82
N ARG A 237 -2.82 12.08 34.01
CA ARG A 237 -1.88 11.36 33.15
C ARG A 237 -2.44 11.25 31.71
N SER A 238 -3.69 10.86 31.56
CA SER A 238 -4.36 10.77 30.25
C SER A 238 -4.47 12.12 29.58
N LYS A 239 -4.83 13.16 30.32
CA LYS A 239 -4.92 14.55 29.81
C LYS A 239 -3.57 15.04 29.32
N TYR A 240 -2.49 14.78 30.05
CA TYR A 240 -1.14 15.10 29.62
C TYR A 240 -0.76 14.39 28.30
N ASN A 241 -1.05 13.10 28.20
CA ASN A 241 -0.73 12.30 27.02
C ASN A 241 -1.54 12.76 25.79
N PHE A 242 -2.81 13.08 25.95
CA PHE A 242 -3.64 13.62 24.86
C PHE A 242 -3.17 15.01 24.44
N ASN A 243 -2.71 15.85 25.38
CA ASN A 243 -2.11 17.14 25.03
C ASN A 243 -0.81 16.99 24.24
N GLN A 244 0.04 16.03 24.61
CA GLN A 244 1.25 15.71 23.81
C GLN A 244 0.90 15.23 22.40
N LEU A 245 -0.13 14.39 22.27
CA LEU A 245 -0.66 13.97 20.97
C LEU A 245 -1.14 15.16 20.14
N PHE A 246 -1.96 16.04 20.74
CA PHE A 246 -2.44 17.26 20.10
C PHE A 246 -1.30 18.13 19.56
N LEU A 247 -0.28 18.38 20.36
CA LEU A 247 0.87 19.19 19.95
C LEU A 247 1.64 18.58 18.77
N ARG A 248 1.79 17.25 18.74
CA ARG A 248 2.43 16.53 17.63
C ARG A 248 1.58 16.55 16.37
N LEU A 249 0.26 16.37 16.50
CA LEU A 249 -0.69 16.48 15.38
C LEU A 249 -0.68 17.90 14.81
N MET A 250 -0.72 18.93 15.67
CA MET A 250 -0.65 20.34 15.22
C MET A 250 0.66 20.62 14.49
N LYS A 251 1.79 20.15 14.98
CA LYS A 251 3.08 20.28 14.29
C LYS A 251 3.05 19.66 12.90
N LEU A 252 2.43 18.49 12.76
CA LEU A 252 2.25 17.82 11.48
C LEU A 252 1.36 18.62 10.54
N ILE A 253 0.19 19.08 11.03
CA ILE A 253 -0.78 19.84 10.22
C ILE A 253 -0.19 21.16 9.77
N VAL A 254 0.41 21.93 10.68
CA VAL A 254 1.04 23.23 10.36
C VAL A 254 2.17 23.06 9.34
N GLY A 255 2.95 21.99 9.46
CA GLY A 255 3.99 21.69 8.49
C GLY A 255 3.41 21.38 7.10
N ARG A 256 2.33 20.61 7.00
CA ARG A 256 1.63 20.34 5.73
C ARG A 256 0.97 21.58 5.14
N ALA A 257 0.35 22.40 5.98
CA ALA A 257 -0.33 23.62 5.57
C ALA A 257 0.59 24.65 4.89
N ARG A 258 1.92 24.57 5.10
CA ARG A 258 2.90 25.46 4.43
C ARG A 258 3.02 25.20 2.93
N VAL A 259 2.63 24.03 2.45
CA VAL A 259 2.80 23.66 1.04
C VAL A 259 1.88 24.47 0.14
N GLU A 260 0.61 24.65 0.52
CA GLU A 260 -0.36 25.38 -0.30
C GLU A 260 -0.01 26.87 -0.50
N PRO A 261 0.30 27.67 0.53
CA PRO A 261 0.72 29.05 0.33
C PRO A 261 1.99 29.19 -0.55
N ILE A 262 2.94 28.28 -0.41
CA ILE A 262 4.15 28.29 -1.25
C ILE A 262 3.77 28.07 -2.72
N LEU A 263 2.91 27.10 -2.99
CA LEU A 263 2.42 26.82 -4.36
C LEU A 263 1.62 27.98 -4.92
N GLU A 264 0.84 28.67 -4.10
CA GLU A 264 0.05 29.83 -4.51
C GLU A 264 0.95 31.02 -4.89
N ILE A 265 1.94 31.31 -4.07
CA ILE A 265 2.94 32.36 -4.38
C ILE A 265 3.72 32.03 -5.66
N LEU A 266 4.23 30.81 -5.79
CA LEU A 266 4.96 30.36 -6.96
C LEU A 266 4.07 30.34 -8.21
N GLY A 267 2.82 29.93 -8.07
CA GLY A 267 1.81 29.98 -9.12
C GLY A 267 1.55 31.43 -9.58
N GLY A 268 1.39 32.36 -8.64
CA GLY A 268 1.24 33.77 -8.93
C GLY A 268 2.46 34.37 -9.67
N ILE A 269 3.67 34.03 -9.22
CA ILE A 269 4.92 34.45 -9.92
C ILE A 269 4.94 33.88 -11.33
N ALA A 270 4.65 32.59 -11.51
CA ALA A 270 4.64 31.95 -12.82
C ALA A 270 3.62 32.60 -13.77
N ILE A 271 2.41 32.85 -13.27
CA ILE A 271 1.35 33.57 -14.02
C ILE A 271 1.83 34.97 -14.42
N SER A 272 2.43 35.72 -13.50
CA SER A 272 2.93 37.08 -13.76
C SER A 272 4.01 37.08 -14.84
N VAL A 273 4.95 36.13 -14.78
CA VAL A 273 6.01 35.97 -15.79
C VAL A 273 5.40 35.63 -17.16
N VAL A 274 4.40 34.72 -17.19
CA VAL A 274 3.71 34.36 -18.43
C VAL A 274 2.94 35.55 -18.99
N ILE A 275 2.27 36.37 -18.17
CA ILE A 275 1.56 37.56 -18.61
C ILE A 275 2.53 38.58 -19.23
N ILE A 276 3.64 38.87 -18.54
CA ILE A 276 4.64 39.82 -19.04
C ILE A 276 5.25 39.33 -20.37
N SER A 277 5.66 38.06 -20.42
CA SER A 277 6.25 37.48 -21.61
C SER A 277 5.23 37.33 -22.75
N GLY A 278 3.99 36.95 -22.44
CA GLY A 278 2.90 36.82 -23.39
C GLY A 278 2.48 38.16 -24.02
N THR A 279 2.44 39.23 -23.22
CA THR A 279 2.16 40.58 -23.73
C THR A 279 3.22 41.00 -24.77
N TRP A 280 4.48 40.69 -24.49
CA TRP A 280 5.55 40.96 -25.46
C TRP A 280 5.40 40.13 -26.75
N ARG A 281 4.97 38.84 -26.61
CA ARG A 281 4.73 37.93 -27.75
C ARG A 281 3.56 38.36 -28.60
N ILE A 282 2.41 38.75 -28.01
CA ILE A 282 1.24 39.27 -28.74
C ILE A 282 1.64 40.50 -29.61
N SER A 283 2.56 41.34 -29.13
CA SER A 283 2.98 42.55 -29.84
C SER A 283 3.99 42.31 -30.96
N HIS A 284 4.70 41.14 -30.99
CA HIS A 284 5.85 40.91 -31.88
C HIS A 284 5.75 39.61 -32.69
N VAL A 285 4.80 38.73 -32.37
CA VAL A 285 4.61 37.41 -33.01
C VAL A 285 3.12 37.18 -33.21
N ASP A 286 2.73 36.35 -34.19
CA ASP A 286 1.35 35.93 -34.41
C ASP A 286 0.90 34.97 -33.28
N PHE A 287 0.59 35.55 -32.10
CA PHE A 287 0.11 34.85 -30.92
C PHE A 287 -1.25 35.42 -30.55
N SER A 288 -2.32 34.57 -30.71
CA SER A 288 -3.70 35.04 -30.52
C SER A 288 -4.05 35.20 -29.04
N LEU A 289 -5.12 35.92 -28.78
CA LEU A 289 -5.69 36.06 -27.45
C LEU A 289 -6.23 34.73 -26.94
N GLY A 290 -6.72 33.88 -27.86
CA GLY A 290 -7.13 32.52 -27.56
C GLY A 290 -5.98 31.61 -27.20
N ASP A 291 -4.85 31.68 -27.92
CA ASP A 291 -3.63 30.92 -27.56
C ASP A 291 -3.14 31.28 -26.17
N PHE A 292 -3.16 32.56 -25.83
CA PHE A 292 -2.79 33.05 -24.49
C PHE A 292 -3.73 32.52 -23.39
N ALA A 293 -5.04 32.61 -23.63
CA ALA A 293 -6.07 32.09 -22.69
C ALA A 293 -5.97 30.59 -22.51
N GLY A 294 -5.76 29.85 -23.60
CA GLY A 294 -5.52 28.40 -23.62
C GLY A 294 -4.27 28.01 -22.84
N PHE A 295 -3.18 28.74 -23.07
CA PHE A 295 -1.91 28.53 -22.37
C PHE A 295 -2.03 28.73 -20.86
N ILE A 296 -2.60 29.84 -20.40
CA ILE A 296 -2.83 30.08 -18.97
C ILE A 296 -3.72 29.01 -18.34
N THR A 297 -4.78 28.63 -19.06
CA THR A 297 -5.69 27.56 -18.58
C THR A 297 -4.98 26.24 -18.44
N ALA A 298 -4.13 25.85 -19.42
CA ALA A 298 -3.32 24.63 -19.33
C ALA A 298 -2.37 24.66 -18.14
N MET A 299 -1.72 25.80 -17.91
CA MET A 299 -0.82 26.00 -16.77
C MET A 299 -1.52 25.87 -15.43
N LEU A 300 -2.72 26.46 -15.26
CA LEU A 300 -3.51 26.35 -14.03
C LEU A 300 -4.00 24.93 -13.78
N LEU A 301 -4.49 24.25 -14.82
CA LEU A 301 -4.99 22.88 -14.71
C LEU A 301 -3.88 21.86 -14.47
N MET A 302 -2.62 22.16 -14.81
CA MET A 302 -1.47 21.30 -14.56
C MET A 302 -1.11 21.17 -13.07
N ILE A 303 -1.53 22.10 -12.22
CA ILE A 303 -1.20 22.12 -10.79
C ILE A 303 -1.71 20.86 -10.07
N GLN A 304 -2.94 20.42 -10.36
CA GLN A 304 -3.54 19.25 -9.71
C GLN A 304 -2.78 17.94 -9.98
N PRO A 305 -2.52 17.54 -11.25
CA PRO A 305 -1.74 16.35 -11.53
C PRO A 305 -0.32 16.42 -10.98
N ALA A 306 0.30 17.60 -10.96
CA ALA A 306 1.62 17.79 -10.36
C ALA A 306 1.64 17.50 -8.86
N ARG A 307 0.62 17.94 -8.11
CA ARG A 307 0.44 17.60 -6.68
C ARG A 307 0.25 16.10 -6.46
N GLY A 308 -0.49 15.43 -7.35
CA GLY A 308 -0.72 13.99 -7.30
C GLY A 308 0.60 13.20 -7.32
N LEU A 309 1.53 13.58 -8.18
CA LEU A 309 2.85 12.96 -8.27
C LEU A 309 3.73 13.20 -7.04
N GLY A 310 3.59 14.35 -6.39
CA GLY A 310 4.37 14.67 -5.19
C GLY A 310 4.11 13.73 -4.01
N SER A 311 2.88 13.21 -3.86
CA SER A 311 2.49 12.30 -2.78
C SER A 311 2.64 10.81 -3.12
N PHE A 312 3.02 10.48 -4.35
CA PHE A 312 3.09 9.12 -4.88
C PHE A 312 4.10 8.24 -4.13
N ASN A 313 5.31 8.77 -3.89
CA ASN A 313 6.44 7.97 -3.41
C ASN A 313 6.19 7.33 -2.03
N SER A 314 5.58 8.04 -1.08
CA SER A 314 5.35 7.53 0.28
C SER A 314 4.40 6.34 0.28
N VAL A 315 3.27 6.45 -0.42
CA VAL A 315 2.25 5.39 -0.47
C VAL A 315 2.78 4.14 -1.17
N VAL A 316 3.57 4.32 -2.24
CA VAL A 316 4.19 3.18 -2.94
C VAL A 316 5.24 2.49 -2.07
N GLN A 317 6.06 3.22 -1.31
CA GLN A 317 7.03 2.62 -0.39
C GLN A 317 6.34 1.81 0.73
N GLU A 318 5.23 2.30 1.27
CA GLU A 318 4.41 1.56 2.23
C GLU A 318 3.85 0.28 1.61
N GLY A 319 3.32 0.36 0.39
CA GLY A 319 2.85 -0.79 -0.37
C GLY A 319 3.94 -1.83 -0.65
N ILE A 320 5.16 -1.39 -1.01
CA ILE A 320 6.31 -2.30 -1.22
C ILE A 320 6.69 -3.00 0.10
N ALA A 321 6.71 -2.27 1.22
CA ALA A 321 7.00 -2.85 2.52
C ALA A 321 5.94 -3.88 2.94
N ALA A 322 4.65 -3.59 2.71
CA ALA A 322 3.56 -4.52 2.93
C ALA A 322 3.67 -5.75 2.02
N THR A 323 3.97 -5.56 0.73
CA THR A 323 4.19 -6.65 -0.23
C THR A 323 5.32 -7.59 0.22
N LYS A 324 6.40 -7.05 0.77
CA LYS A 324 7.49 -7.85 1.33
C LYS A 324 7.00 -8.77 2.45
N ARG A 325 6.26 -8.21 3.44
CA ARG A 325 5.72 -8.99 4.57
C ARG A 325 4.75 -10.09 4.11
N ILE A 326 3.98 -9.83 3.06
CA ILE A 326 3.05 -10.80 2.48
C ILE A 326 3.81 -11.94 1.79
N TYR A 327 4.84 -11.63 0.99
CA TYR A 327 5.65 -12.68 0.36
C TYR A 327 6.45 -13.50 1.38
N GLU A 328 6.91 -12.90 2.48
CA GLU A 328 7.52 -13.64 3.59
C GLU A 328 6.57 -14.71 4.16
N LEU A 329 5.26 -14.44 4.19
CA LEU A 329 4.26 -15.42 4.62
C LEU A 329 3.95 -16.47 3.54
N ILE A 330 3.71 -16.01 2.30
CA ILE A 330 3.33 -16.88 1.18
C ILE A 330 4.45 -17.86 0.83
N ASP A 331 5.71 -17.42 0.89
CA ASP A 331 6.89 -18.22 0.52
C ASP A 331 7.33 -19.20 1.63
N GLN A 332 6.77 -19.08 2.81
CA GLN A 332 7.07 -19.95 3.93
C GLN A 332 6.57 -21.37 3.64
N LYS A 333 7.50 -22.32 3.53
CA LYS A 333 7.18 -23.73 3.28
C LYS A 333 6.91 -24.44 4.60
N PRO A 334 5.87 -25.28 4.69
CA PRO A 334 5.68 -26.15 5.84
C PRO A 334 6.89 -27.10 5.96
N LYS A 335 7.34 -27.33 7.17
CA LYS A 335 8.43 -28.27 7.49
C LYS A 335 7.91 -29.69 7.56
N ILE A 336 6.67 -29.84 8.05
CA ILE A 336 6.01 -31.13 8.20
C ILE A 336 5.26 -31.44 6.90
N VAL A 337 5.84 -32.29 6.08
CA VAL A 337 5.24 -32.70 4.81
C VAL A 337 5.08 -34.22 4.82
N SER A 338 3.90 -34.68 4.42
CA SER A 338 3.67 -36.12 4.24
C SER A 338 4.51 -36.64 3.08
N SER A 339 5.18 -37.78 3.30
CA SER A 339 5.91 -38.46 2.21
C SER A 339 4.90 -38.93 1.14
N LYS A 340 5.29 -38.83 -0.14
CA LYS A 340 4.50 -39.43 -1.24
C LYS A 340 4.37 -40.96 -1.14
N LEU A 341 5.23 -41.61 -0.33
CA LEU A 341 5.26 -43.04 -0.06
C LEU A 341 4.61 -43.40 1.29
N SER A 342 3.96 -42.46 1.97
CA SER A 342 3.29 -42.75 3.25
C SER A 342 2.18 -43.77 3.01
N LYS A 343 2.18 -44.81 3.80
CA LYS A 343 1.15 -45.85 3.81
C LYS A 343 -0.03 -45.37 4.68
N LEU A 344 -1.24 -45.79 4.34
CA LEU A 344 -2.39 -45.59 5.19
C LEU A 344 -2.24 -46.43 6.46
N ILE A 345 -2.43 -45.83 7.62
CA ILE A 345 -2.54 -46.57 8.87
C ILE A 345 -3.88 -47.32 8.84
N ASN A 346 -3.85 -48.64 8.99
CA ASN A 346 -5.07 -49.46 9.11
C ASN A 346 -5.76 -49.07 10.41
N SER A 347 -6.86 -48.36 10.33
CA SER A 347 -7.54 -47.73 11.47
C SER A 347 -7.98 -48.77 12.49
N GLY A 348 -7.56 -48.58 13.73
CA GLY A 348 -8.22 -49.10 14.94
C GLY A 348 -7.52 -50.16 15.73
N ASN A 349 -6.39 -50.74 15.26
CA ASN A 349 -5.76 -51.89 15.90
C ASN A 349 -4.24 -51.74 16.12
N GLU A 350 -3.73 -50.52 16.29
CA GLU A 350 -2.28 -50.36 16.35
C GLU A 350 -1.83 -49.77 17.70
N CYS A 351 -0.71 -50.30 18.23
CA CYS A 351 -0.09 -49.75 19.43
C CYS A 351 0.68 -48.45 19.07
N ILE A 352 0.78 -47.52 20.01
CA ILE A 352 1.61 -46.32 19.88
C ILE A 352 2.85 -46.54 20.75
N GLN A 353 4.05 -46.43 20.15
CA GLN A 353 5.31 -46.61 20.85
C GLN A 353 6.21 -45.40 20.70
N PHE A 354 6.65 -44.85 21.83
CA PHE A 354 7.66 -43.82 21.94
C PHE A 354 9.01 -44.44 22.24
N GLU A 355 10.04 -44.10 21.48
CA GLU A 355 11.41 -44.55 21.68
C GLU A 355 12.36 -43.37 21.83
N ASN A 356 12.86 -43.16 23.05
CA ASN A 356 13.83 -42.12 23.41
C ASN A 356 13.45 -40.74 22.89
N VAL A 357 12.14 -40.39 22.89
CA VAL A 357 11.61 -39.17 22.31
C VAL A 357 12.01 -37.95 23.16
N SER A 358 12.68 -37.02 22.55
CA SER A 358 12.98 -35.70 23.12
C SER A 358 12.36 -34.62 22.25
N PHE A 359 11.81 -33.59 22.88
CA PHE A 359 11.19 -32.47 22.18
C PHE A 359 11.47 -31.14 22.89
N LYS A 360 11.61 -30.08 22.07
CA LYS A 360 11.83 -28.70 22.56
C LYS A 360 11.00 -27.69 21.77
N TYR A 361 10.38 -26.75 22.47
CA TYR A 361 9.86 -25.54 21.85
C TYR A 361 10.96 -24.46 21.76
N GLY A 362 11.47 -24.18 20.57
CA GLY A 362 12.62 -23.30 20.39
C GLY A 362 13.84 -23.78 21.20
N LYS A 363 14.20 -23.05 22.24
CA LYS A 363 15.33 -23.42 23.14
C LYS A 363 14.91 -24.20 24.39
N THR A 364 13.61 -24.22 24.71
CA THR A 364 13.10 -24.86 25.96
C THR A 364 12.80 -26.32 25.73
N LYS A 365 13.52 -27.19 26.44
CA LYS A 365 13.33 -28.65 26.41
C LYS A 365 12.11 -29.02 27.25
N ILE A 366 11.15 -29.72 26.64
CA ILE A 366 9.90 -30.16 27.28
C ILE A 366 9.91 -31.66 27.58
N LEU A 367 10.34 -32.48 26.60
CA LEU A 367 10.45 -33.91 26.75
C LEU A 367 11.90 -34.33 26.65
N ASN A 368 12.31 -35.28 27.51
CA ASN A 368 13.68 -35.78 27.58
C ASN A 368 13.72 -37.28 27.59
N LYS A 369 14.04 -37.92 26.44
CA LYS A 369 14.21 -39.37 26.26
C LYS A 369 13.01 -40.16 26.82
N VAL A 370 11.79 -39.73 26.51
CA VAL A 370 10.55 -40.41 26.93
C VAL A 370 10.37 -41.67 26.10
N SER A 371 10.19 -42.81 26.78
CA SER A 371 9.92 -44.11 26.14
C SER A 371 8.75 -44.78 26.87
N PHE A 372 7.71 -45.12 26.13
CA PHE A 372 6.59 -45.94 26.62
C PHE A 372 5.83 -46.55 25.44
N LYS A 373 4.97 -47.53 25.74
CA LYS A 373 4.10 -48.17 24.78
C LYS A 373 2.65 -48.09 25.27
N ALA A 374 1.78 -47.56 24.44
CA ALA A 374 0.35 -47.56 24.63
C ALA A 374 -0.21 -48.75 23.85
N GLU A 375 -0.74 -49.77 24.55
CA GLU A 375 -1.19 -50.99 23.95
C GLU A 375 -2.58 -50.83 23.31
N GLN A 376 -2.77 -51.54 22.24
CA GLN A 376 -4.04 -51.59 21.51
C GLN A 376 -5.19 -52.02 22.41
N GLY A 377 -6.35 -51.35 22.27
CA GLY A 377 -7.56 -51.69 22.97
C GLY A 377 -7.57 -51.37 24.49
N LYS A 378 -6.45 -50.78 24.99
CA LYS A 378 -6.33 -50.38 26.40
C LYS A 378 -6.35 -48.87 26.57
N VAL A 379 -6.84 -48.40 27.73
CA VAL A 379 -6.74 -46.99 28.12
C VAL A 379 -5.41 -46.71 28.76
N THR A 380 -4.62 -45.80 28.14
CA THR A 380 -3.35 -45.34 28.72
C THR A 380 -3.53 -43.89 29.23
N ALA A 381 -3.37 -43.71 30.56
CA ALA A 381 -3.43 -42.40 31.19
C ALA A 381 -2.07 -41.75 31.31
N ILE A 382 -1.96 -40.51 30.83
CA ILE A 382 -0.73 -39.68 30.95
C ILE A 382 -0.96 -38.74 32.15
N VAL A 383 -0.23 -38.95 33.23
CA VAL A 383 -0.33 -38.16 34.46
C VAL A 383 0.94 -37.38 34.75
N GLY A 384 0.84 -36.24 35.42
CA GLY A 384 1.96 -35.41 35.80
C GLY A 384 1.54 -33.98 36.17
N ALA A 385 2.46 -33.19 36.71
CA ALA A 385 2.25 -31.80 37.07
C ALA A 385 1.84 -30.94 35.88
N SER A 386 1.26 -29.74 36.13
CA SER A 386 1.04 -28.77 35.06
C SER A 386 2.37 -28.38 34.41
N GLY A 387 2.41 -28.32 33.10
CA GLY A 387 3.65 -28.04 32.35
C GLY A 387 4.56 -29.27 32.12
N ALA A 388 4.22 -30.47 32.59
CA ALA A 388 5.04 -31.69 32.39
C ALA A 388 5.09 -32.19 30.95
N GLY A 389 4.46 -31.54 30.00
CA GLY A 389 4.51 -31.92 28.58
C GLY A 389 3.41 -32.88 28.12
N LYS A 390 2.34 -33.10 28.92
CA LYS A 390 1.24 -34.02 28.57
C LYS A 390 0.57 -33.67 27.25
N THR A 391 0.18 -32.42 27.05
CA THR A 391 -0.42 -31.92 25.81
C THR A 391 0.57 -31.99 24.64
N THR A 392 1.84 -31.77 24.92
CA THR A 392 2.92 -31.90 23.91
C THR A 392 3.05 -33.33 23.40
N LEU A 393 2.95 -34.34 24.29
CA LEU A 393 2.95 -35.75 23.91
C LEU A 393 1.82 -36.08 22.93
N LEU A 394 0.57 -35.60 23.21
CA LEU A 394 -0.56 -35.79 22.33
C LEU A 394 -0.36 -35.11 20.98
N GLY A 395 0.13 -33.85 20.97
CA GLY A 395 0.42 -33.14 19.72
C GLY A 395 1.54 -33.74 18.89
N LEU A 396 2.46 -34.52 19.48
CA LEU A 396 3.45 -35.28 18.76
C LEU A 396 2.86 -36.55 18.11
N ILE A 397 1.87 -37.19 18.73
CA ILE A 397 1.14 -38.33 18.12
C ILE A 397 0.38 -37.86 16.88
N GLU A 398 -0.27 -36.71 16.94
CA GLU A 398 -0.99 -36.09 15.81
C GLU A 398 -0.02 -35.48 14.78
N ARG A 399 1.29 -35.52 15.06
CA ARG A 399 2.35 -34.93 14.23
C ARG A 399 2.17 -33.44 13.99
N PHE A 400 1.62 -32.70 14.96
CA PHE A 400 1.60 -31.22 14.93
C PHE A 400 3.02 -30.61 15.03
N TYR A 401 3.95 -31.40 15.57
CA TYR A 401 5.36 -31.05 15.73
C TYR A 401 6.22 -32.28 15.38
N GLU A 402 7.44 -32.04 14.89
CA GLU A 402 8.44 -33.07 14.69
C GLU A 402 9.26 -33.28 15.97
N VAL A 403 9.57 -34.52 16.29
CA VAL A 403 10.45 -34.88 17.40
C VAL A 403 11.86 -34.31 17.19
N SER A 404 12.52 -33.85 18.27
CA SER A 404 13.89 -33.35 18.19
C SER A 404 14.90 -34.51 18.15
N GLN A 405 14.60 -35.62 18.81
CA GLN A 405 15.35 -36.87 18.84
C GLN A 405 14.40 -38.03 19.20
N GLY A 406 14.73 -39.23 18.82
CA GLY A 406 13.89 -40.42 19.00
C GLY A 406 12.89 -40.60 17.89
N VAL A 407 12.01 -41.58 18.03
CA VAL A 407 11.00 -41.95 17.03
C VAL A 407 9.67 -42.28 17.72
N ILE A 408 8.58 -42.03 17.06
CA ILE A 408 7.24 -42.44 17.46
C ILE A 408 6.73 -43.39 16.38
N TYR A 409 6.32 -44.60 16.79
CA TYR A 409 5.72 -45.58 15.91
C TYR A 409 4.22 -45.69 16.18
N ILE A 410 3.44 -45.85 15.14
CA ILE A 410 2.03 -46.22 15.19
C ILE A 410 1.91 -47.53 14.40
N GLY A 411 1.73 -48.63 15.14
CA GLY A 411 1.85 -49.98 14.59
C GLY A 411 3.26 -50.29 14.12
N GLU A 412 3.40 -50.68 12.86
CA GLU A 412 4.70 -51.00 12.23
C GLU A 412 5.33 -49.80 11.51
N GLN A 413 4.72 -48.63 11.59
CA GLN A 413 5.15 -47.44 10.88
C GLN A 413 5.75 -46.40 11.82
#